data_dc7ee0510043f6dfef6f97f24c8a5727
#
_entry.id   dc7ee0510043f6dfef6f97f24c8a5727
#
_cell.length_a   1.000
_cell.length_b   1.000
_cell.length_c   1.000
_cell.angle_alpha   90.00
_cell.angle_beta   90.00
_cell.angle_gamma   90.00
#
_symmetry.space_group_name_H-M   'P 1'
#
loop_
_entity.id
_entity.type
_entity.pdbx_description
1 polymer ?
#
loop_
_entity_poly.entity_id
_entity_poly.type
_entity_poly.pdbx_seq_one_letter_code
_entity_poly.pdbx_strand_id
1 'polypeptide(L)'
;MIFIFCFIFAFQATLNGQAKYNHPELNWYTFETENFKIHYHEETEISAREAATVAEVIFPKITSFYDFYPESKTDIILKDTDDYSNGAAYYYDNKIVIWATPLNFELRGSHRWLQNVITHEFAHIVSLQKSMKMGNKIPGAYLQFMGFEKEKRKDVLYGFPNRLVSYPIPATVVPPWLAEGSAQYMYDGADWDHWDTHRDMILRDRALNDKLLSFNEMNTFGKKGIGNESTYNSGFALSRYIAYKYGSNVIKDVMKELSNPLQYSINDAFYNVIDIDGEVIYDDFILTLKERYKKLSSPIEVNKTTPNIIAGKGTTNMFPMWAPDTNVFAYLSNKGNDFFGQTDLYIFNLDDNNEKKISGSVYSAPTWHSDGSHIYYSKKPMFPDKNGSRYYDIYEYDLSLKKEKRLTIGARSISPVFIESDSSIAFIASKDGGQDIYIYDLKDKKIIQITDFNNRPIISSLNFNKYDNSLYFDISTHHYRDIGKISLNDTTVNMVLSNDLWDERNITFSNNGSIIYADDKSGIFNLYIIDEKNKKQGYVTNVLGGAFMPNMNQNGKLIYSLYHDGAYKIALIDTLEIIEDDL
;
A
#
# COMPACT_ATOMS: atom_id res chain seq x y z
N MET A 1 34.34 14.34 36.31
CA MET A 1 34.81 14.68 34.94
C MET A 1 35.06 13.45 34.05
N ILE A 2 35.54 12.33 34.55
CA ILE A 2 35.78 11.09 33.77
C ILE A 2 34.47 10.39 33.34
N PHE A 3 33.40 10.44 34.12
CA PHE A 3 32.08 9.86 33.78
C PHE A 3 31.37 10.57 32.63
N ILE A 4 31.53 11.89 32.48
CA ILE A 4 30.96 12.68 31.39
C ILE A 4 31.71 12.38 30.09
N PHE A 5 33.01 12.14 30.13
CA PHE A 5 33.78 11.80 28.93
C PHE A 5 33.47 10.38 28.39
N CYS A 6 33.23 9.41 29.27
CA CYS A 6 32.78 8.07 28.83
C CYS A 6 31.39 8.09 28.22
N PHE A 7 30.47 8.95 28.70
CA PHE A 7 29.14 9.07 28.13
C PHE A 7 29.17 9.75 26.74
N ILE A 8 30.04 10.72 26.54
CA ILE A 8 30.20 11.40 25.23
C ILE A 8 30.85 10.44 24.21
N PHE A 9 31.79 9.60 24.62
CA PHE A 9 32.42 8.61 23.73
C PHE A 9 31.46 7.45 23.37
N ALA A 10 30.62 7.00 24.29
CA ALA A 10 29.59 6.00 24.02
C ALA A 10 28.50 6.55 23.09
N PHE A 11 28.18 7.85 23.20
CA PHE A 11 27.22 8.53 22.33
C PHE A 11 27.77 8.71 20.89
N GLN A 12 29.06 9.02 20.73
CA GLN A 12 29.69 9.07 19.41
C GLN A 12 29.83 7.71 18.73
N ALA A 13 30.07 6.65 19.47
CA ALA A 13 30.15 5.29 18.93
C ALA A 13 28.78 4.77 18.43
N THR A 14 27.68 5.21 19.04
CA THR A 14 26.32 4.86 18.60
C THR A 14 25.81 5.69 17.42
N LEU A 15 26.34 6.88 17.18
CA LEU A 15 26.01 7.72 16.03
C LEU A 15 26.63 7.25 14.71
N ASN A 16 27.64 6.40 14.75
CA ASN A 16 28.32 5.86 13.58
C ASN A 16 27.60 4.64 12.94
N GLY A 17 26.44 4.22 13.45
CA GLY A 17 25.77 2.99 13.04
C GLY A 17 24.76 3.12 11.90
N GLN A 18 24.32 4.32 11.55
CA GLN A 18 23.46 4.57 10.38
C GLN A 18 24.24 5.38 9.35
N ALA A 19 24.81 4.69 8.36
CA ALA A 19 25.24 5.37 7.14
C ALA A 19 23.96 5.87 6.43
N LYS A 20 23.55 7.08 6.73
CA LYS A 20 22.52 7.78 5.98
C LYS A 20 23.20 8.36 4.74
N TYR A 21 22.87 7.81 3.58
CA TYR A 21 23.35 8.34 2.33
C TYR A 21 22.69 9.70 2.08
N ASN A 22 23.50 10.71 1.85
CA ASN A 22 23.03 12.09 1.67
C ASN A 22 22.87 12.47 0.19
N HIS A 23 23.13 11.52 -0.73
CA HIS A 23 23.02 11.72 -2.18
C HIS A 23 23.68 13.02 -2.65
N PRO A 24 25.00 13.17 -2.44
CA PRO A 24 25.74 14.39 -2.83
C PRO A 24 25.87 14.56 -4.34
N GLU A 25 25.54 13.50 -5.10
CA GLU A 25 25.50 13.52 -6.56
C GLU A 25 24.28 14.25 -7.14
N LEU A 26 23.23 14.50 -6.33
CA LEU A 26 22.01 15.15 -6.77
C LEU A 26 22.11 16.66 -6.64
N ASN A 27 21.63 17.36 -7.66
CA ASN A 27 21.44 18.82 -7.61
C ASN A 27 20.07 19.12 -7.04
N TRP A 28 20.04 19.83 -5.91
CA TRP A 28 18.81 20.23 -5.24
C TRP A 28 18.41 21.64 -5.63
N TYR A 29 17.12 21.83 -5.85
CA TYR A 29 16.48 23.10 -6.20
C TYR A 29 15.37 23.42 -5.21
N THR A 30 15.03 24.71 -5.13
CA THR A 30 13.91 25.18 -4.31
C THR A 30 13.16 26.25 -5.07
N PHE A 31 11.84 26.18 -5.05
CA PHE A 31 10.98 27.29 -5.40
C PHE A 31 9.90 27.51 -4.34
N GLU A 32 9.33 28.71 -4.31
CA GLU A 32 8.33 29.09 -3.33
C GLU A 32 6.98 29.35 -4.01
N THR A 33 5.91 28.98 -3.32
CA THR A 33 4.54 29.37 -3.61
C THR A 33 4.05 30.35 -2.54
N GLU A 34 2.77 30.64 -2.47
CA GLU A 34 2.23 31.54 -1.44
C GLU A 34 2.43 30.98 -0.02
N ASN A 35 2.15 29.69 0.18
CA ASN A 35 2.14 29.05 1.52
C ASN A 35 3.21 27.97 1.72
N PHE A 36 3.95 27.59 0.67
CA PHE A 36 4.91 26.49 0.73
C PHE A 36 6.27 26.84 0.14
N LYS A 37 7.29 26.05 0.56
CA LYS A 37 8.60 25.96 -0.10
C LYS A 37 8.77 24.53 -0.59
N ILE A 38 9.02 24.37 -1.88
CA ILE A 38 9.13 23.06 -2.52
C ILE A 38 10.61 22.78 -2.81
N HIS A 39 11.16 21.77 -2.16
CA HIS A 39 12.53 21.30 -2.35
C HIS A 39 12.53 20.00 -3.15
N TYR A 40 13.30 19.96 -4.21
CA TYR A 40 13.34 18.82 -5.13
C TYR A 40 14.71 18.67 -5.76
N HIS A 41 15.01 17.51 -6.31
CA HIS A 41 16.17 17.29 -7.16
C HIS A 41 15.73 17.13 -8.63
N GLU A 42 16.66 17.24 -9.56
CA GLU A 42 16.38 17.27 -11.01
C GLU A 42 15.50 16.13 -11.52
N GLU A 43 15.54 14.95 -10.87
CA GLU A 43 14.74 13.78 -11.24
C GLU A 43 13.32 13.81 -10.66
N THR A 44 12.93 14.85 -9.92
CA THR A 44 11.61 14.99 -9.28
C THR A 44 10.91 16.31 -9.60
N GLU A 45 11.25 16.96 -10.72
CA GLU A 45 10.71 18.27 -11.07
C GLU A 45 9.21 18.23 -11.38
N ILE A 46 8.72 17.21 -12.10
CA ILE A 46 7.30 17.10 -12.44
C ILE A 46 6.49 16.87 -11.16
N SER A 47 6.94 15.96 -10.30
CA SER A 47 6.33 15.73 -8.97
C SER A 47 6.34 16.98 -8.10
N ALA A 48 7.39 17.79 -8.15
CA ALA A 48 7.47 19.04 -7.39
C ALA A 48 6.43 20.08 -7.85
N ARG A 49 6.23 20.23 -9.15
CA ARG A 49 5.20 21.12 -9.72
C ARG A 49 3.78 20.67 -9.39
N GLU A 50 3.52 19.37 -9.47
CA GLU A 50 2.25 18.78 -9.05
C GLU A 50 2.03 18.98 -7.55
N ALA A 51 3.05 18.72 -6.72
CA ALA A 51 2.99 18.89 -5.27
C ALA A 51 2.66 20.35 -4.88
N ALA A 52 3.25 21.33 -5.57
CA ALA A 52 2.96 22.73 -5.35
C ALA A 52 1.47 23.06 -5.63
N THR A 53 0.95 22.55 -6.75
CA THR A 53 -0.45 22.78 -7.14
C THR A 53 -1.40 22.16 -6.12
N VAL A 54 -1.16 20.90 -5.74
CA VAL A 54 -1.96 20.20 -4.73
C VAL A 54 -1.92 20.95 -3.40
N ALA A 55 -0.72 21.32 -2.92
CA ALA A 55 -0.53 21.97 -1.63
C ALA A 55 -1.31 23.29 -1.52
N GLU A 56 -1.26 24.14 -2.55
CA GLU A 56 -2.00 25.41 -2.54
C GLU A 56 -3.52 25.21 -2.59
N VAL A 57 -4.01 24.20 -3.31
CA VAL A 57 -5.45 23.90 -3.37
C VAL A 57 -6.00 23.40 -2.03
N ILE A 58 -5.24 22.57 -1.30
CA ILE A 58 -5.69 22.04 0.00
C ILE A 58 -5.49 23.01 1.16
N PHE A 59 -4.54 23.94 1.06
CA PHE A 59 -4.18 24.86 2.14
C PHE A 59 -5.39 25.56 2.77
N PRO A 60 -6.24 26.29 2.03
CA PRO A 60 -7.37 26.98 2.61
C PRO A 60 -8.42 26.01 3.20
N LYS A 61 -8.60 24.85 2.61
CA LYS A 61 -9.58 23.85 3.07
C LYS A 61 -9.20 23.30 4.46
N ILE A 62 -7.95 22.88 4.62
CA ILE A 62 -7.45 22.27 5.86
C ILE A 62 -7.27 23.32 6.96
N THR A 63 -6.66 24.47 6.64
CA THR A 63 -6.45 25.53 7.64
C THR A 63 -7.77 26.11 8.15
N SER A 64 -8.75 26.31 7.28
CA SER A 64 -10.09 26.78 7.67
C SER A 64 -10.86 25.75 8.50
N PHE A 65 -10.76 24.47 8.14
CA PHE A 65 -11.41 23.40 8.92
C PHE A 65 -10.92 23.38 10.36
N TYR A 66 -9.58 23.42 10.55
CA TYR A 66 -8.99 23.43 11.90
C TYR A 66 -8.97 24.80 12.56
N ASP A 67 -9.31 25.88 11.87
CA ASP A 67 -9.11 27.25 12.34
C ASP A 67 -7.69 27.44 12.90
N PHE A 68 -6.70 27.07 12.10
CA PHE A 68 -5.29 27.14 12.43
C PHE A 68 -4.43 27.30 11.17
N TYR A 69 -3.50 28.25 11.23
CA TYR A 69 -2.59 28.58 10.13
C TYR A 69 -1.15 28.44 10.63
N PRO A 70 -0.29 27.68 9.93
CA PRO A 70 1.14 27.64 10.23
C PRO A 70 1.75 29.06 10.21
N GLU A 71 2.66 29.35 11.17
CA GLU A 71 3.27 30.68 11.30
C GLU A 71 4.23 31.04 10.15
N SER A 72 4.68 30.06 9.40
CA SER A 72 5.59 30.20 8.26
C SER A 72 5.19 29.26 7.12
N LYS A 73 5.72 29.50 5.93
CA LYS A 73 5.55 28.55 4.81
C LYS A 73 6.02 27.16 5.22
N THR A 74 5.24 26.15 4.86
CA THR A 74 5.57 24.76 5.12
C THR A 74 6.56 24.25 4.06
N ASP A 75 7.65 23.61 4.49
CA ASP A 75 8.63 23.00 3.58
C ASP A 75 8.13 21.63 3.10
N ILE A 76 8.10 21.41 1.79
CA ILE A 76 7.81 20.10 1.17
C ILE A 76 9.07 19.61 0.46
N ILE A 77 9.58 18.46 0.85
CA ILE A 77 10.81 17.86 0.32
C ILE A 77 10.45 16.61 -0.49
N LEU A 78 10.66 16.64 -1.80
CA LEU A 78 10.43 15.52 -2.70
C LEU A 78 11.70 14.69 -2.84
N LYS A 79 11.56 13.36 -2.73
CA LYS A 79 12.63 12.37 -2.88
C LYS A 79 12.23 11.30 -3.88
N ASP A 80 13.20 10.81 -4.64
CA ASP A 80 13.05 9.65 -5.54
C ASP A 80 14.36 8.85 -5.66
N THR A 81 15.04 8.68 -4.54
CA THR A 81 16.36 8.04 -4.45
C THR A 81 16.30 6.56 -4.10
N ASP A 82 15.12 6.00 -3.95
CA ASP A 82 14.86 4.58 -3.64
C ASP A 82 13.42 4.23 -4.04
N ASP A 83 13.14 2.98 -4.40
CA ASP A 83 11.77 2.49 -4.61
C ASP A 83 11.08 2.27 -3.26
N TYR A 84 10.77 3.39 -2.64
CA TYR A 84 10.06 3.48 -1.38
C TYR A 84 8.94 4.50 -1.53
N SER A 85 7.76 4.16 -1.07
CA SER A 85 6.58 5.02 -1.13
C SER A 85 6.15 5.36 0.29
N ASN A 86 6.24 6.63 0.66
CA ASN A 86 5.81 7.12 1.97
C ASN A 86 5.68 8.65 1.97
N GLY A 87 4.96 9.17 2.98
CA GLY A 87 5.01 10.54 3.44
C GLY A 87 5.42 10.60 4.91
N ALA A 88 5.87 11.75 5.37
CA ALA A 88 6.14 12.01 6.78
C ALA A 88 6.02 13.50 7.10
N ALA A 89 5.10 13.85 7.98
CA ALA A 89 4.99 15.20 8.54
C ALA A 89 5.82 15.37 9.80
N TYR A 90 6.67 16.37 9.79
CA TYR A 90 7.43 16.82 10.96
C TYR A 90 6.79 18.11 11.46
N TYR A 91 5.65 17.99 12.15
CA TYR A 91 4.79 19.11 12.52
C TYR A 91 5.51 20.18 13.36
N TYR A 92 6.42 19.77 14.23
CA TYR A 92 7.25 20.68 15.05
C TYR A 92 8.34 21.41 14.24
N ASP A 93 8.68 20.94 13.06
CA ASP A 93 9.67 21.50 12.13
C ASP A 93 9.00 22.17 10.92
N ASN A 94 7.67 22.15 10.90
CA ASN A 94 6.82 22.64 9.83
C ASN A 94 7.24 22.15 8.44
N LYS A 95 7.58 20.86 8.32
CA LYS A 95 8.02 20.26 7.06
C LYS A 95 7.39 18.91 6.78
N ILE A 96 7.26 18.59 5.51
CA ILE A 96 6.78 17.34 4.95
C ILE A 96 7.87 16.74 4.07
N VAL A 97 8.12 15.44 4.20
CA VAL A 97 9.01 14.68 3.31
C VAL A 97 8.18 13.66 2.56
N ILE A 98 8.29 13.64 1.23
CA ILE A 98 7.49 12.77 0.37
C ILE A 98 8.42 12.03 -0.60
N TRP A 99 8.17 10.72 -0.77
CA TRP A 99 8.75 9.94 -1.86
C TRP A 99 7.82 10.00 -3.07
N ALA A 100 8.37 10.32 -4.24
CA ALA A 100 7.60 10.50 -5.47
C ALA A 100 6.99 9.19 -5.98
N THR A 101 7.66 8.05 -5.75
CA THR A 101 7.15 6.72 -6.13
C THR A 101 5.75 6.48 -5.59
N PRO A 102 4.74 6.17 -6.43
CA PRO A 102 3.38 5.94 -5.99
C PRO A 102 3.25 4.74 -5.04
N LEU A 103 2.34 4.87 -4.06
CA LEU A 103 2.00 3.76 -3.17
C LEU A 103 1.10 2.76 -3.90
N ASN A 104 1.57 1.54 -4.03
CA ASN A 104 0.77 0.38 -4.39
C ASN A 104 0.69 -0.56 -3.18
N PHE A 105 -0.47 -0.63 -2.54
CA PHE A 105 -0.63 -1.33 -1.28
C PHE A 105 -1.96 -2.11 -1.23
N GLU A 106 -1.87 -3.42 -1.02
CA GLU A 106 -3.00 -4.35 -1.15
C GLU A 106 -4.04 -4.28 -0.01
N LEU A 107 -3.87 -3.34 0.92
CA LEU A 107 -4.82 -3.08 2.00
C LEU A 107 -5.54 -1.73 1.84
N ARG A 108 -5.27 -1.01 0.75
CA ARG A 108 -5.90 0.28 0.42
C ARG A 108 -6.34 0.29 -1.05
N GLY A 109 -7.40 1.02 -1.34
CA GLY A 109 -7.80 1.33 -2.69
C GLY A 109 -6.78 2.19 -3.44
N SER A 110 -7.01 2.40 -4.71
CA SER A 110 -6.17 3.27 -5.54
C SER A 110 -6.53 4.73 -5.30
N HIS A 111 -5.50 5.56 -5.12
CA HIS A 111 -5.63 7.01 -4.94
C HIS A 111 -4.52 7.70 -5.71
N ARG A 112 -4.79 8.88 -6.26
CA ARG A 112 -3.74 9.70 -6.86
C ARG A 112 -2.71 10.07 -5.80
N TRP A 113 -1.49 9.52 -5.94
CA TRP A 113 -0.50 9.47 -4.87
C TRP A 113 -0.17 10.82 -4.24
N LEU A 114 0.27 11.79 -5.05
CA LEU A 114 0.69 13.08 -4.50
C LEU A 114 -0.47 13.85 -3.88
N GLN A 115 -1.67 13.79 -4.47
CA GLN A 115 -2.85 14.42 -3.86
C GLN A 115 -3.17 13.82 -2.50
N ASN A 116 -3.14 12.50 -2.43
CA ASN A 116 -3.46 11.76 -1.22
C ASN A 116 -2.43 12.05 -0.12
N VAL A 117 -1.14 11.83 -0.39
CA VAL A 117 -0.09 11.95 0.61
C VAL A 117 0.12 13.41 1.08
N ILE A 118 0.06 14.40 0.18
CA ILE A 118 0.24 15.80 0.57
C ILE A 118 -0.92 16.28 1.44
N THR A 119 -2.15 15.90 1.10
CA THR A 119 -3.33 16.21 1.90
C THR A 119 -3.22 15.62 3.30
N HIS A 120 -2.82 14.36 3.39
CA HIS A 120 -2.61 13.65 4.66
C HIS A 120 -1.53 14.32 5.52
N GLU A 121 -0.35 14.50 4.96
CA GLU A 121 0.78 15.07 5.71
C GLU A 121 0.55 16.53 6.10
N PHE A 122 -0.10 17.32 5.24
CA PHE A 122 -0.45 18.69 5.60
C PHE A 122 -1.56 18.75 6.66
N ALA A 123 -2.50 17.82 6.65
CA ALA A 123 -3.47 17.70 7.74
C ALA A 123 -2.78 17.41 9.08
N HIS A 124 -1.72 16.58 9.10
CA HIS A 124 -0.88 16.42 10.30
C HIS A 124 -0.18 17.71 10.71
N ILE A 125 0.42 18.46 9.78
CA ILE A 125 1.04 19.77 10.10
C ILE A 125 0.04 20.64 10.85
N VAL A 126 -1.14 20.84 10.28
CA VAL A 126 -2.13 21.78 10.83
C VAL A 126 -2.74 21.27 12.15
N SER A 127 -3.22 20.03 12.17
CA SER A 127 -3.93 19.45 13.32
C SER A 127 -3.02 19.25 14.54
N LEU A 128 -1.80 18.74 14.30
CA LEU A 128 -0.87 18.46 15.39
C LEU A 128 -0.21 19.73 15.92
N GLN A 129 0.08 20.73 15.07
CA GLN A 129 0.52 22.05 15.55
C GLN A 129 -0.57 22.72 16.39
N LYS A 130 -1.84 22.66 15.96
CA LYS A 130 -2.98 23.15 16.75
C LYS A 130 -3.07 22.50 18.13
N SER A 131 -2.74 21.23 18.25
CA SER A 131 -2.83 20.45 19.49
C SER A 131 -1.58 20.51 20.37
N MET A 132 -0.53 21.22 19.96
CA MET A 132 0.71 21.36 20.75
C MET A 132 0.47 22.13 22.06
N LYS A 133 0.95 21.58 23.19
CA LYS A 133 0.71 22.15 24.50
C LYS A 133 1.42 23.48 24.78
N MET A 134 2.56 23.70 24.16
CA MET A 134 3.39 24.89 24.42
C MET A 134 3.58 25.79 23.18
N GLY A 135 2.97 25.40 22.06
CA GLY A 135 3.15 26.09 20.79
C GLY A 135 4.59 26.07 20.31
N ASN A 136 4.85 26.77 19.20
CA ASN A 136 6.19 26.84 18.56
C ASN A 136 7.17 27.79 19.30
N LYS A 137 6.86 28.26 20.49
CA LYS A 137 7.67 29.22 21.26
C LYS A 137 8.90 28.61 21.93
N ILE A 138 8.93 27.26 22.04
CA ILE A 138 10.06 26.52 22.62
C ILE A 138 10.80 25.83 21.47
N PRO A 139 12.13 25.98 21.39
CA PRO A 139 12.92 25.27 20.39
C PRO A 139 12.66 23.78 20.43
N GLY A 140 12.42 23.17 19.26
CA GLY A 140 12.19 21.75 19.16
C GLY A 140 13.41 20.96 19.63
N ALA A 141 13.18 19.97 20.48
CA ALA A 141 14.19 19.00 20.89
C ALA A 141 13.62 17.58 20.73
N TYR A 142 14.51 16.60 20.55
CA TYR A 142 14.13 15.21 20.42
C TYR A 142 14.67 14.38 21.55
N LEU A 143 13.78 13.62 22.18
CA LEU A 143 14.18 12.50 23.01
C LEU A 143 14.12 11.24 22.13
N GLN A 144 15.27 10.63 21.86
CA GLN A 144 15.37 9.45 21.00
C GLN A 144 15.71 8.19 21.80
N PHE A 145 14.92 7.15 21.60
CA PHE A 145 15.20 5.82 22.12
C PHE A 145 15.56 4.89 20.97
N MET A 146 16.74 4.28 21.07
CA MET A 146 17.29 3.39 20.08
C MET A 146 17.30 1.96 20.60
N GLY A 147 16.99 1.00 19.74
CA GLY A 147 16.97 -0.41 20.13
C GLY A 147 17.01 -1.35 18.93
N PHE A 148 17.02 -2.66 19.25
CA PHE A 148 16.94 -3.71 18.25
C PHE A 148 15.58 -4.39 18.30
N GLU A 149 15.06 -4.76 17.13
CA GLU A 149 13.99 -5.73 17.03
C GLU A 149 14.57 -7.15 17.14
N LYS A 150 13.85 -8.03 17.84
CA LYS A 150 14.26 -9.44 17.98
C LYS A 150 14.25 -10.16 16.64
N GLU A 151 13.29 -9.83 15.79
CA GLU A 151 13.12 -10.38 14.44
C GLU A 151 13.68 -9.38 13.42
N LYS A 152 14.66 -9.81 12.63
CA LYS A 152 15.25 -8.97 11.58
C LYS A 152 14.33 -8.92 10.36
N ARG A 153 13.96 -7.73 9.98
CA ARG A 153 13.27 -7.48 8.71
C ARG A 153 14.29 -7.44 7.57
N LYS A 154 14.03 -8.18 6.49
CA LYS A 154 14.94 -8.27 5.34
C LYS A 154 14.79 -7.11 4.35
N ASP A 155 13.62 -6.46 4.37
CA ASP A 155 13.29 -5.30 3.55
C ASP A 155 13.90 -4.00 4.08
N VAL A 156 14.32 -3.96 5.35
CA VAL A 156 14.91 -2.78 5.98
C VAL A 156 16.44 -2.85 5.87
N LEU A 157 17.06 -1.68 5.63
CA LEU A 157 18.51 -1.55 5.68
C LEU A 157 19.05 -2.06 7.03
N TYR A 158 19.98 -2.99 6.93
CA TYR A 158 20.66 -3.51 8.12
C TYR A 158 21.60 -2.44 8.67
N GLY A 159 21.18 -1.83 9.71
CA GLY A 159 21.97 -0.90 10.48
C GLY A 159 21.61 -1.04 11.95
N PHE A 160 22.47 -0.56 12.81
CA PHE A 160 22.14 -0.40 14.21
C PHE A 160 21.96 1.07 14.51
N PRO A 161 20.92 1.44 15.22
CA PRO A 161 19.79 0.63 15.69
C PRO A 161 18.76 0.41 14.56
N ASN A 162 18.08 -0.73 14.57
CA ASN A 162 16.97 -0.99 13.65
C ASN A 162 15.60 -0.58 14.20
N ARG A 163 15.60 0.01 15.39
CA ARG A 163 14.42 0.59 16.02
C ARG A 163 14.80 1.96 16.57
N LEU A 164 14.12 2.99 16.09
CA LEU A 164 14.26 4.36 16.56
C LEU A 164 12.87 4.89 16.93
N VAL A 165 12.72 5.32 18.18
CA VAL A 165 11.53 6.00 18.67
C VAL A 165 11.92 7.41 19.04
N SER A 166 11.35 8.42 18.37
CA SER A 166 11.61 9.84 18.60
C SER A 166 10.41 10.49 19.25
N TYR A 167 10.64 11.18 20.36
CA TYR A 167 9.64 12.03 21.00
C TYR A 167 10.04 13.49 20.84
N PRO A 168 9.30 14.27 20.04
CA PRO A 168 9.54 15.70 19.93
C PRO A 168 9.12 16.43 21.21
N ILE A 169 9.82 17.49 21.54
CA ILE A 169 9.48 18.40 22.62
C ILE A 169 9.52 19.81 22.03
N PRO A 170 8.43 20.58 22.03
CA PRO A 170 7.12 20.28 22.60
C PRO A 170 6.36 19.20 21.84
N ALA A 171 5.52 18.45 22.56
CA ALA A 171 4.79 17.32 22.04
C ALA A 171 3.28 17.55 22.05
N THR A 172 2.58 16.76 21.28
CA THR A 172 1.14 16.58 21.35
C THR A 172 0.80 15.25 22.07
N VAL A 173 -0.38 15.21 22.67
CA VAL A 173 -0.96 13.99 23.26
C VAL A 173 -2.07 13.38 22.41
N VAL A 174 -2.21 13.83 21.17
CA VAL A 174 -3.16 13.25 20.21
C VAL A 174 -2.83 11.77 20.01
N PRO A 175 -3.80 10.86 20.26
CA PRO A 175 -3.55 9.45 20.06
C PRO A 175 -3.40 9.11 18.57
N PRO A 176 -2.62 8.04 18.21
CA PRO A 176 -2.39 7.64 16.84
C PRO A 176 -3.65 7.51 15.98
N TRP A 177 -4.70 6.88 16.51
CA TRP A 177 -5.95 6.70 15.76
C TRP A 177 -6.63 8.02 15.37
N LEU A 178 -6.57 9.04 16.25
CA LEU A 178 -7.16 10.34 15.96
C LEU A 178 -6.27 11.15 15.01
N ALA A 179 -4.94 11.11 15.20
CA ALA A 179 -4.01 11.77 14.31
C ALA A 179 -4.18 11.26 12.87
N GLU A 180 -4.08 9.94 12.68
CA GLU A 180 -4.18 9.30 11.36
C GLU A 180 -5.61 9.35 10.81
N GLY A 181 -6.60 9.09 11.66
CA GLY A 181 -8.00 9.09 11.25
C GLY A 181 -8.51 10.47 10.83
N SER A 182 -8.10 11.53 11.52
CA SER A 182 -8.47 12.89 11.12
C SER A 182 -7.74 13.37 9.88
N ALA A 183 -6.48 12.94 9.66
CA ALA A 183 -5.75 13.22 8.44
C ALA A 183 -6.39 12.52 7.23
N GLN A 184 -6.79 11.27 7.37
CA GLN A 184 -7.57 10.53 6.37
C GLN A 184 -8.94 11.19 6.10
N TYR A 185 -9.63 11.62 7.14
CA TYR A 185 -10.93 12.30 7.02
C TYR A 185 -10.84 13.60 6.20
N MET A 186 -9.70 14.30 6.23
CA MET A 186 -9.51 15.53 5.46
C MET A 186 -9.48 15.31 3.95
N TYR A 187 -9.27 14.08 3.48
CA TYR A 187 -9.37 13.76 2.06
C TYR A 187 -10.80 13.99 1.53
N ASP A 188 -11.81 13.51 2.23
CA ASP A 188 -13.21 13.74 1.88
C ASP A 188 -13.50 15.25 1.81
N GLY A 189 -13.01 16.03 2.78
CA GLY A 189 -13.14 17.48 2.80
C GLY A 189 -12.39 18.20 1.67
N ALA A 190 -11.41 17.54 1.06
CA ALA A 190 -10.66 18.02 -0.08
C ALA A 190 -11.19 17.48 -1.43
N ASP A 191 -12.22 16.67 -1.44
CA ASP A 191 -12.81 15.97 -2.59
C ASP A 191 -11.86 14.99 -3.29
N TRP A 192 -10.87 14.42 -2.58
CA TRP A 192 -9.81 13.62 -3.18
C TRP A 192 -9.62 12.24 -2.60
N ASP A 193 -10.26 11.91 -1.51
CA ASP A 193 -10.28 10.55 -0.98
C ASP A 193 -11.73 10.15 -0.64
N HIS A 194 -11.92 8.87 -0.59
CA HIS A 194 -13.16 8.28 -0.15
C HIS A 194 -12.88 7.00 0.62
N TRP A 195 -13.90 6.50 1.31
CA TRP A 195 -13.86 5.21 1.98
C TRP A 195 -13.88 4.09 0.93
N ASP A 196 -12.72 3.47 0.69
CA ASP A 196 -12.57 2.42 -0.32
C ASP A 196 -12.96 1.02 0.20
N THR A 197 -13.21 0.11 -0.73
CA THR A 197 -13.65 -1.26 -0.45
C THR A 197 -12.60 -2.10 0.26
N HIS A 198 -11.29 -1.81 0.12
CA HIS A 198 -10.24 -2.51 0.86
C HIS A 198 -10.28 -2.15 2.35
N ARG A 199 -10.45 -0.86 2.67
CA ARG A 199 -10.64 -0.42 4.05
C ARG A 199 -11.89 -1.01 4.67
N ASP A 200 -12.98 -1.05 3.90
CA ASP A 200 -14.23 -1.69 4.32
C ASP A 200 -14.07 -3.19 4.54
N MET A 201 -13.31 -3.87 3.69
CA MET A 201 -12.97 -5.30 3.81
C MET A 201 -12.31 -5.62 5.15
N ILE A 202 -11.30 -4.84 5.55
CA ILE A 202 -10.58 -5.05 6.81
C ILE A 202 -11.52 -4.89 8.02
N LEU A 203 -12.31 -3.82 8.05
CA LEU A 203 -13.24 -3.58 9.15
C LEU A 203 -14.37 -4.61 9.19
N ARG A 204 -14.91 -4.97 8.03
CA ARG A 204 -15.95 -5.99 7.91
C ARG A 204 -15.48 -7.34 8.43
N ASP A 205 -14.32 -7.81 7.98
CA ASP A 205 -13.73 -9.07 8.43
C ASP A 205 -13.53 -9.08 9.96
N ARG A 206 -13.01 -7.99 10.52
CA ARG A 206 -12.81 -7.86 11.96
C ARG A 206 -14.12 -7.79 12.76
N ALA A 207 -15.10 -7.05 12.25
CA ALA A 207 -16.39 -6.91 12.91
C ALA A 207 -17.17 -8.24 12.98
N LEU A 208 -17.15 -9.00 11.86
CA LEU A 208 -17.84 -10.29 11.76
C LEU A 208 -17.14 -11.39 12.57
N ASN A 209 -15.84 -11.26 12.85
CA ASN A 209 -15.03 -12.23 13.61
C ASN A 209 -14.75 -11.78 15.07
N ASP A 210 -15.39 -10.72 15.56
CA ASP A 210 -15.17 -10.14 16.90
C ASP A 210 -13.69 -9.79 17.18
N LYS A 211 -12.97 -9.28 16.16
CA LYS A 211 -11.54 -8.92 16.21
C LYS A 211 -11.27 -7.42 16.02
N LEU A 212 -12.28 -6.57 16.19
CA LEU A 212 -12.06 -5.12 16.19
C LEU A 212 -11.13 -4.74 17.35
N LEU A 213 -10.25 -3.76 17.09
CA LEU A 213 -9.39 -3.21 18.15
C LEU A 213 -10.25 -2.60 19.26
N SER A 214 -9.83 -2.71 20.50
CA SER A 214 -10.40 -1.91 21.59
C SER A 214 -9.96 -0.44 21.45
N PHE A 215 -10.67 0.47 22.11
CA PHE A 215 -10.32 1.90 22.12
C PHE A 215 -8.88 2.15 22.57
N ASN A 216 -8.40 1.40 23.56
CA ASN A 216 -7.04 1.49 24.05
C ASN A 216 -5.99 0.92 23.07
N GLU A 217 -6.30 -0.16 22.35
CA GLU A 217 -5.39 -0.74 21.36
C GLU A 217 -5.15 0.19 20.17
N MET A 218 -6.12 1.04 19.83
CA MET A 218 -5.96 2.06 18.78
C MET A 218 -4.96 3.17 19.14
N ASN A 219 -4.55 3.28 20.40
CA ASN A 219 -3.53 4.24 20.83
C ASN A 219 -2.09 3.81 20.50
N THR A 220 -1.91 2.66 19.85
CA THR A 220 -0.60 2.15 19.45
C THR A 220 -0.61 1.62 18.04
N PHE A 221 0.54 1.73 17.37
CA PHE A 221 0.73 1.11 16.05
C PHE A 221 1.15 -0.34 16.18
N GLY A 222 0.43 -1.23 15.49
CA GLY A 222 0.79 -2.64 15.37
C GLY A 222 2.01 -2.85 14.49
N LYS A 223 2.77 -3.95 14.73
CA LYS A 223 3.92 -4.32 13.90
C LYS A 223 3.70 -5.61 13.12
N LYS A 224 2.94 -6.54 13.69
CA LYS A 224 2.62 -7.83 13.07
C LYS A 224 1.30 -7.80 12.33
N GLY A 225 1.08 -8.80 11.50
CA GLY A 225 -0.13 -8.89 10.71
C GLY A 225 -0.23 -7.76 9.71
N ILE A 226 -1.36 -7.10 9.65
CA ILE A 226 -1.56 -5.91 8.82
C ILE A 226 -0.94 -4.64 9.42
N GLY A 227 -0.29 -4.76 10.57
CA GLY A 227 0.51 -3.71 11.20
C GLY A 227 -0.28 -2.45 11.51
N ASN A 228 0.30 -1.33 11.16
CA ASN A 228 -0.26 0.01 11.39
C ASN A 228 -1.63 0.19 10.74
N GLU A 229 -1.92 -0.52 9.63
CA GLU A 229 -3.17 -0.36 8.87
C GLU A 229 -4.41 -0.61 9.73
N SER A 230 -4.29 -1.41 10.77
CA SER A 230 -5.37 -1.60 11.75
C SER A 230 -5.80 -0.30 12.42
N THR A 231 -4.83 0.51 12.85
CA THR A 231 -5.06 1.79 13.53
C THR A 231 -5.51 2.86 12.54
N TYR A 232 -4.92 2.90 11.35
CA TYR A 232 -5.34 3.80 10.27
C TYR A 232 -6.80 3.61 9.89
N ASN A 233 -7.20 2.37 9.59
CA ASN A 233 -8.57 2.06 9.18
C ASN A 233 -9.60 2.31 10.28
N SER A 234 -9.33 1.84 11.50
CA SER A 234 -10.24 2.02 12.64
C SER A 234 -10.35 3.51 12.99
N GLY A 235 -9.23 4.24 12.98
CA GLY A 235 -9.19 5.68 13.26
C GLY A 235 -9.96 6.50 12.21
N PHE A 236 -9.81 6.18 10.94
CA PHE A 236 -10.55 6.86 9.86
C PHE A 236 -12.06 6.60 9.99
N ALA A 237 -12.46 5.34 10.16
CA ALA A 237 -13.87 5.00 10.32
C ALA A 237 -14.49 5.66 11.55
N LEU A 238 -13.77 5.70 12.68
CA LEU A 238 -14.23 6.38 13.89
C LEU A 238 -14.30 7.90 13.70
N SER A 239 -13.33 8.52 13.03
CA SER A 239 -13.37 9.96 12.71
C SER A 239 -14.58 10.32 11.83
N ARG A 240 -14.87 9.51 10.80
CA ARG A 240 -16.08 9.67 9.97
C ARG A 240 -17.36 9.51 10.78
N TYR A 241 -17.41 8.51 11.67
CA TYR A 241 -18.55 8.28 12.55
C TYR A 241 -18.79 9.46 13.49
N ILE A 242 -17.73 9.99 14.12
CA ILE A 242 -17.81 11.17 15.00
C ILE A 242 -18.31 12.37 14.21
N ALA A 243 -17.74 12.64 13.05
CA ALA A 243 -18.15 13.76 12.20
C ALA A 243 -19.61 13.65 11.75
N TYR A 244 -20.05 12.45 11.38
CA TYR A 244 -21.44 12.19 10.97
C TYR A 244 -22.44 12.36 12.11
N LYS A 245 -22.14 11.78 13.29
CA LYS A 245 -23.08 11.72 14.41
C LYS A 245 -23.10 12.98 15.26
N TYR A 246 -21.94 13.58 15.50
CA TYR A 246 -21.77 14.71 16.42
C TYR A 246 -21.36 16.01 15.72
N GLY A 247 -21.10 15.96 14.43
CA GLY A 247 -20.65 17.09 13.62
C GLY A 247 -19.12 17.14 13.45
N SER A 248 -18.66 17.56 12.27
CA SER A 248 -17.23 17.60 11.91
C SER A 248 -16.40 18.52 12.81
N ASN A 249 -17.01 19.57 13.36
CA ASN A 249 -16.34 20.49 14.28
C ASN A 249 -15.79 19.81 15.54
N VAL A 250 -16.39 18.71 15.98
CA VAL A 250 -15.94 17.96 17.18
C VAL A 250 -14.47 17.55 17.02
N ILE A 251 -14.03 17.14 15.85
CA ILE A 251 -12.64 16.74 15.60
C ILE A 251 -11.69 17.90 15.90
N LYS A 252 -11.93 19.07 15.34
CA LYS A 252 -11.07 20.26 15.58
C LYS A 252 -11.14 20.77 17.02
N ASP A 253 -12.30 20.68 17.65
CA ASP A 253 -12.50 21.16 19.02
C ASP A 253 -11.81 20.25 20.03
N VAL A 254 -11.82 18.94 19.80
CA VAL A 254 -11.03 17.96 20.58
C VAL A 254 -9.52 18.21 20.39
N MET A 255 -9.06 18.48 19.16
CA MET A 255 -7.65 18.85 18.92
C MET A 255 -7.26 20.12 19.69
N LYS A 256 -8.15 21.12 19.73
CA LYS A 256 -7.95 22.33 20.52
C LYS A 256 -7.94 22.03 22.03
N GLU A 257 -8.86 21.21 22.52
CA GLU A 257 -8.91 20.83 23.93
C GLU A 257 -7.64 20.09 24.36
N LEU A 258 -7.11 19.19 23.52
CA LEU A 258 -5.85 18.51 23.76
C LEU A 258 -4.63 19.43 23.81
N SER A 259 -4.71 20.68 23.32
CA SER A 259 -3.66 21.68 23.47
C SER A 259 -3.60 22.29 24.87
N ASN A 260 -4.63 22.15 25.67
CA ASN A 260 -4.66 22.63 27.06
C ASN A 260 -3.55 21.94 27.87
N PRO A 261 -2.69 22.71 28.59
CA PRO A 261 -1.54 22.16 29.32
C PRO A 261 -1.86 21.04 30.31
N LEU A 262 -3.05 21.00 30.85
CA LEU A 262 -3.50 20.00 31.84
C LEU A 262 -4.32 18.85 31.24
N GLN A 263 -4.66 18.90 29.95
CA GLN A 263 -5.48 17.88 29.29
C GLN A 263 -4.60 16.79 28.66
N TYR A 264 -4.62 15.58 29.23
CA TYR A 264 -3.83 14.43 28.77
C TYR A 264 -4.66 13.22 28.36
N SER A 265 -5.97 13.23 28.66
CA SER A 265 -6.88 12.15 28.34
C SER A 265 -7.74 12.50 27.13
N ILE A 266 -7.78 11.60 26.14
CA ILE A 266 -8.68 11.74 24.98
C ILE A 266 -10.14 11.58 25.41
N ASN A 267 -10.43 10.73 26.40
CA ASN A 267 -11.76 10.57 26.97
C ASN A 267 -12.29 11.88 27.52
N ASP A 268 -11.49 12.50 28.41
CA ASP A 268 -11.88 13.76 29.05
C ASP A 268 -11.98 14.90 28.02
N ALA A 269 -11.16 14.86 26.96
CA ALA A 269 -11.24 15.85 25.89
C ALA A 269 -12.59 15.76 25.15
N PHE A 270 -13.07 14.56 24.85
CA PHE A 270 -14.42 14.37 24.28
C PHE A 270 -15.51 14.82 25.27
N TYR A 271 -15.39 14.43 26.54
CA TYR A 271 -16.35 14.85 27.57
C TYR A 271 -16.43 16.39 27.69
N ASN A 272 -15.28 17.06 27.68
CA ASN A 272 -15.22 18.54 27.75
C ASN A 272 -15.82 19.24 26.52
N VAL A 273 -15.81 18.59 25.36
CA VAL A 273 -16.31 19.18 24.10
C VAL A 273 -17.80 18.87 23.88
N ILE A 274 -18.26 17.65 24.17
CA ILE A 274 -19.63 17.21 23.83
C ILE A 274 -20.37 16.49 24.96
N ASP A 275 -19.87 16.52 26.20
CA ASP A 275 -20.43 15.86 27.37
C ASP A 275 -20.59 14.33 27.25
N ILE A 276 -19.76 13.68 26.44
CA ILE A 276 -19.76 12.23 26.21
C ILE A 276 -18.34 11.70 26.26
N ASP A 277 -18.06 10.66 27.05
CA ASP A 277 -16.77 10.00 27.10
C ASP A 277 -16.39 9.35 25.79
N GLY A 278 -15.11 9.42 25.39
CA GLY A 278 -14.60 8.82 24.16
C GLY A 278 -14.83 7.29 24.09
N GLU A 279 -14.78 6.57 25.22
CA GLU A 279 -15.10 5.14 25.28
C GLU A 279 -16.57 4.86 24.95
N VAL A 280 -17.48 5.71 25.42
CA VAL A 280 -18.93 5.58 25.11
C VAL A 280 -19.18 5.81 23.63
N ILE A 281 -18.51 6.81 23.04
CA ILE A 281 -18.57 7.05 21.59
C ILE A 281 -18.07 5.82 20.81
N TYR A 282 -16.98 5.23 21.29
CA TYR A 282 -16.38 4.07 20.67
C TYR A 282 -17.26 2.82 20.75
N ASP A 283 -17.85 2.54 21.90
CA ASP A 283 -18.76 1.40 22.08
C ASP A 283 -19.98 1.49 21.16
N ASP A 284 -20.55 2.66 21.02
CA ASP A 284 -21.67 2.93 20.11
C ASP A 284 -21.26 2.78 18.63
N PHE A 285 -20.05 3.24 18.29
CA PHE A 285 -19.46 3.02 16.96
C PHE A 285 -19.32 1.52 16.64
N ILE A 286 -18.79 0.72 17.57
CA ILE A 286 -18.64 -0.74 17.39
C ILE A 286 -19.99 -1.43 17.18
N LEU A 287 -21.01 -1.06 17.95
CA LEU A 287 -22.36 -1.60 17.76
C LEU A 287 -22.90 -1.26 16.37
N THR A 288 -22.77 -0.01 15.96
CA THR A 288 -23.19 0.46 14.62
C THR A 288 -22.47 -0.30 13.50
N LEU A 289 -21.16 -0.53 13.61
CA LEU A 289 -20.39 -1.30 12.63
C LEU A 289 -20.86 -2.75 12.53
N LYS A 290 -21.05 -3.42 13.67
CA LYS A 290 -21.50 -4.82 13.72
C LYS A 290 -22.89 -4.98 13.09
N GLU A 291 -23.82 -4.08 13.38
CA GLU A 291 -25.15 -4.09 12.79
C GLU A 291 -25.10 -3.87 11.27
N ARG A 292 -24.31 -2.88 10.81
CA ARG A 292 -24.11 -2.59 9.40
C ARG A 292 -23.57 -3.81 8.64
N TYR A 293 -22.50 -4.42 9.15
CA TYR A 293 -21.86 -5.54 8.44
C TYR A 293 -22.68 -6.82 8.52
N LYS A 294 -23.41 -7.06 9.62
CA LYS A 294 -24.37 -8.17 9.68
C LYS A 294 -25.47 -8.01 8.62
N LYS A 295 -25.98 -6.80 8.43
CA LYS A 295 -26.99 -6.52 7.39
C LYS A 295 -26.40 -6.70 5.98
N LEU A 296 -25.18 -6.22 5.74
CA LEU A 296 -24.49 -6.33 4.45
C LEU A 296 -24.18 -7.80 4.10
N SER A 297 -23.76 -8.60 5.07
CA SER A 297 -23.38 -10.00 4.83
C SER A 297 -24.56 -10.94 4.65
N SER A 298 -25.75 -10.58 5.10
CA SER A 298 -26.94 -11.45 5.09
C SER A 298 -27.31 -11.98 3.68
N PRO A 299 -27.32 -11.19 2.60
CA PRO A 299 -27.58 -11.72 1.25
C PRO A 299 -26.49 -12.66 0.75
N ILE A 300 -25.23 -12.40 1.13
CA ILE A 300 -24.07 -13.20 0.71
C ILE A 300 -24.10 -14.58 1.35
N GLU A 301 -24.48 -14.67 2.61
CA GLU A 301 -24.56 -15.95 3.35
C GLU A 301 -25.51 -16.96 2.69
N VAL A 302 -26.49 -16.53 1.91
CA VAL A 302 -27.46 -17.40 1.21
C VAL A 302 -26.77 -18.23 0.13
N ASN A 303 -25.85 -17.62 -0.65
CA ASN A 303 -25.15 -18.25 -1.78
C ASN A 303 -23.62 -18.21 -1.61
N LYS A 304 -23.16 -18.21 -0.37
CA LYS A 304 -21.73 -18.12 -0.03
C LYS A 304 -20.95 -19.30 -0.58
N THR A 305 -19.86 -19.01 -1.28
CA THR A 305 -18.90 -20.04 -1.68
C THR A 305 -18.00 -20.42 -0.51
N THR A 306 -17.74 -21.71 -0.34
CA THR A 306 -16.80 -22.20 0.69
C THR A 306 -15.41 -22.31 0.07
N PRO A 307 -14.44 -21.47 0.46
CA PRO A 307 -13.12 -21.50 -0.13
C PRO A 307 -12.31 -22.73 0.32
N ASN A 308 -11.66 -23.39 -0.61
CA ASN A 308 -10.66 -24.43 -0.33
C ASN A 308 -9.29 -23.76 -0.11
N ILE A 309 -8.92 -23.47 1.13
CA ILE A 309 -7.66 -22.82 1.48
C ILE A 309 -6.52 -23.84 1.48
N ILE A 310 -5.53 -23.64 0.60
CA ILE A 310 -4.38 -24.53 0.41
C ILE A 310 -3.08 -23.98 1.01
N ALA A 311 -2.94 -22.65 1.17
CA ALA A 311 -1.84 -22.03 1.90
C ALA A 311 -2.34 -20.81 2.71
N GLY A 312 -2.07 -20.78 4.01
CA GLY A 312 -2.63 -19.76 4.89
C GLY A 312 -1.79 -19.40 6.12
N LYS A 313 -0.51 -19.83 6.19
CA LYS A 313 0.40 -19.44 7.28
C LYS A 313 0.92 -18.02 7.04
N GLY A 314 0.96 -17.21 8.09
CA GLY A 314 1.29 -15.78 8.00
C GLY A 314 0.08 -14.93 7.63
N THR A 315 0.30 -13.64 7.44
CA THR A 315 -0.76 -12.66 7.16
C THR A 315 -0.88 -12.35 5.67
N THR A 316 0.21 -12.55 4.93
CA THR A 316 0.30 -12.24 3.50
C THR A 316 0.61 -13.50 2.72
N ASN A 317 -0.35 -13.99 1.94
CA ASN A 317 -0.16 -15.03 0.94
C ASN A 317 -0.83 -14.52 -0.34
N MET A 318 -0.02 -14.08 -1.32
CA MET A 318 -0.52 -13.33 -2.47
C MET A 318 0.18 -13.75 -3.77
N PHE A 319 -0.41 -13.33 -4.88
CA PHE A 319 0.11 -13.52 -6.23
C PHE A 319 0.41 -14.98 -6.58
N PRO A 320 -0.57 -15.89 -6.44
CA PRO A 320 -0.36 -17.27 -6.86
C PRO A 320 -0.28 -17.36 -8.38
N MET A 321 0.76 -18.04 -8.89
CA MET A 321 1.04 -18.18 -10.32
C MET A 321 1.37 -19.64 -10.65
N TRP A 322 0.52 -20.30 -11.44
CA TRP A 322 0.77 -21.66 -11.89
C TRP A 322 2.03 -21.77 -12.72
N ALA A 323 2.81 -22.81 -12.47
CA ALA A 323 3.85 -23.22 -13.40
C ALA A 323 3.20 -23.88 -14.65
N PRO A 324 3.81 -23.74 -15.85
CA PRO A 324 3.29 -24.33 -17.06
C PRO A 324 3.11 -25.86 -16.92
N ASP A 325 1.96 -26.36 -17.35
CA ASP A 325 1.61 -27.79 -17.49
C ASP A 325 1.76 -28.66 -16.22
N THR A 326 1.67 -28.07 -15.04
CA THR A 326 1.84 -28.80 -13.76
C THR A 326 0.77 -28.45 -12.72
N ASN A 327 0.77 -29.18 -11.59
CA ASN A 327 0.04 -28.83 -10.38
C ASN A 327 0.93 -28.05 -9.37
N VAL A 328 1.94 -27.36 -9.86
CA VAL A 328 2.86 -26.54 -9.07
C VAL A 328 2.55 -25.08 -9.28
N PHE A 329 2.59 -24.27 -8.21
CA PHE A 329 2.47 -22.81 -8.32
C PHE A 329 3.49 -22.08 -7.45
N ALA A 330 3.84 -20.89 -7.88
CA ALA A 330 4.63 -19.94 -7.09
C ALA A 330 3.71 -18.94 -6.39
N TYR A 331 4.09 -18.43 -5.23
CA TYR A 331 3.37 -17.38 -4.54
C TYR A 331 4.26 -16.63 -3.54
N LEU A 332 3.83 -15.45 -3.11
CA LEU A 332 4.52 -14.68 -2.09
C LEU A 332 3.89 -14.92 -0.71
N SER A 333 4.73 -15.10 0.32
CA SER A 333 4.27 -15.28 1.69
C SER A 333 5.22 -14.66 2.71
N ASN A 334 4.63 -14.07 3.77
CA ASN A 334 5.38 -13.54 4.91
C ASN A 334 5.44 -14.50 6.11
N LYS A 335 5.09 -15.75 5.95
CA LYS A 335 4.92 -16.74 7.03
C LYS A 335 6.14 -16.94 7.96
N GLY A 336 7.31 -16.52 7.54
CA GLY A 336 8.52 -16.58 8.38
C GLY A 336 8.75 -15.34 9.23
N ASN A 337 8.08 -14.22 8.94
CA ASN A 337 8.36 -12.92 9.55
C ASN A 337 7.13 -12.23 10.15
N ASP A 338 5.95 -12.52 9.62
CA ASP A 338 4.67 -11.91 9.99
C ASP A 338 4.66 -10.35 9.95
N PHE A 339 5.38 -9.78 8.98
CA PHE A 339 5.27 -8.37 8.60
C PHE A 339 4.62 -8.31 7.22
N PHE A 340 3.52 -7.59 7.07
CA PHE A 340 2.69 -7.62 5.85
C PHE A 340 3.49 -7.40 4.57
N GLY A 341 4.30 -6.34 4.50
CA GLY A 341 5.08 -5.98 3.31
C GLY A 341 6.38 -6.78 3.13
N GLN A 342 6.66 -7.77 3.97
CA GLN A 342 7.91 -8.53 3.91
C GLN A 342 7.66 -9.96 3.45
N THR A 343 7.61 -10.15 2.15
CA THR A 343 7.30 -11.42 1.52
C THR A 343 8.52 -12.12 0.95
N ASP A 344 8.48 -13.44 1.00
CA ASP A 344 9.42 -14.36 0.37
C ASP A 344 8.70 -15.16 -0.72
N LEU A 345 9.42 -15.56 -1.75
CA LEU A 345 8.91 -16.40 -2.84
C LEU A 345 8.93 -17.88 -2.44
N TYR A 346 7.79 -18.53 -2.57
CA TYR A 346 7.60 -19.95 -2.34
C TYR A 346 7.09 -20.65 -3.60
N ILE A 347 7.42 -21.91 -3.75
CA ILE A 347 6.80 -22.86 -4.68
C ILE A 347 6.04 -23.88 -3.87
N PHE A 348 4.83 -24.17 -4.28
CA PHE A 348 3.95 -25.18 -3.69
C PHE A 348 3.56 -26.23 -4.74
N ASN A 349 3.69 -27.50 -4.40
CA ASN A 349 3.23 -28.62 -5.22
C ASN A 349 1.97 -29.23 -4.60
N LEU A 350 0.85 -29.20 -5.34
CA LEU A 350 -0.44 -29.71 -4.89
C LEU A 350 -0.48 -31.23 -4.76
N ASP A 351 0.32 -31.97 -5.54
CA ASP A 351 0.23 -33.42 -5.60
C ASP A 351 0.74 -34.09 -4.31
N ASP A 352 1.76 -33.48 -3.69
CA ASP A 352 2.39 -33.99 -2.47
C ASP A 352 2.29 -33.03 -1.28
N ASN A 353 1.60 -31.88 -1.46
CA ASN A 353 1.50 -30.81 -0.49
C ASN A 353 2.87 -30.28 0.00
N ASN A 354 3.88 -30.37 -0.85
CA ASN A 354 5.22 -29.95 -0.52
C ASN A 354 5.45 -28.49 -0.90
N GLU A 355 6.14 -27.79 -0.02
CA GLU A 355 6.39 -26.37 -0.15
C GLU A 355 7.86 -26.04 0.04
N LYS A 356 8.39 -25.16 -0.81
CA LYS A 356 9.77 -24.76 -0.76
C LYS A 356 9.94 -23.26 -0.94
N LYS A 357 10.70 -22.63 -0.05
CA LYS A 357 11.17 -21.25 -0.22
C LYS A 357 12.23 -21.17 -1.31
N ILE A 358 12.07 -20.24 -2.23
CA ILE A 358 12.97 -19.99 -3.38
C ILE A 358 13.87 -18.80 -3.12
N SER A 359 13.29 -17.65 -2.78
CA SER A 359 14.03 -16.42 -2.55
C SER A 359 13.40 -15.59 -1.43
N GLY A 360 14.19 -14.75 -0.79
CA GLY A 360 13.70 -13.82 0.23
C GLY A 360 13.57 -12.41 -0.27
N SER A 361 12.68 -11.64 0.36
CA SER A 361 12.43 -10.21 0.08
C SER A 361 11.99 -9.96 -1.36
N VAL A 362 11.08 -10.78 -1.87
CA VAL A 362 10.48 -10.66 -3.20
C VAL A 362 9.24 -9.77 -3.12
N TYR A 363 9.10 -8.87 -4.07
CA TYR A 363 8.02 -7.92 -4.18
C TYR A 363 7.28 -8.09 -5.52
N SER A 364 5.95 -7.94 -5.52
CA SER A 364 5.07 -8.10 -6.68
C SER A 364 4.98 -9.54 -7.24
N ALA A 365 4.04 -9.76 -8.17
CA ALA A 365 3.79 -11.06 -8.78
C ALA A 365 5.05 -11.63 -9.45
N PRO A 366 5.40 -12.92 -9.23
CA PRO A 366 6.42 -13.61 -10.01
C PRO A 366 5.85 -14.08 -11.37
N THR A 367 6.72 -14.43 -12.31
CA THR A 367 6.33 -15.04 -13.58
C THR A 367 7.21 -16.23 -13.91
N TRP A 368 6.65 -17.21 -14.61
CA TRP A 368 7.36 -18.39 -15.06
C TRP A 368 7.86 -18.22 -16.48
N HIS A 369 9.02 -18.78 -16.78
CA HIS A 369 9.40 -19.10 -18.16
C HIS A 369 8.44 -20.14 -18.73
N SER A 370 8.16 -20.10 -20.03
CA SER A 370 7.15 -20.97 -20.66
C SER A 370 7.44 -22.47 -20.55
N ASP A 371 8.70 -22.87 -20.37
CA ASP A 371 9.11 -24.26 -20.16
C ASP A 371 9.11 -24.70 -18.68
N GLY A 372 8.77 -23.80 -17.76
CA GLY A 372 8.75 -24.07 -16.32
C GLY A 372 10.13 -24.18 -15.65
N SER A 373 11.23 -23.96 -16.38
CA SER A 373 12.60 -24.13 -15.85
C SER A 373 13.09 -22.98 -15.00
N HIS A 374 12.54 -21.77 -15.21
CA HIS A 374 12.96 -20.55 -14.55
C HIS A 374 11.76 -19.76 -14.00
N ILE A 375 12.01 -18.99 -12.93
CA ILE A 375 11.07 -18.00 -12.38
C ILE A 375 11.75 -16.64 -12.38
N TYR A 376 11.00 -15.63 -12.85
CA TYR A 376 11.41 -14.22 -12.80
C TYR A 376 10.58 -13.46 -11.76
N TYR A 377 11.22 -12.56 -11.03
CA TYR A 377 10.59 -11.79 -9.97
C TYR A 377 11.35 -10.51 -9.67
N SER A 378 10.69 -9.59 -8.99
CA SER A 378 11.26 -8.30 -8.56
C SER A 378 11.78 -8.37 -7.13
N LYS A 379 12.98 -7.85 -6.92
CA LYS A 379 13.65 -7.85 -5.62
C LYS A 379 14.63 -6.69 -5.51
N LYS A 380 14.75 -6.08 -4.34
CA LYS A 380 15.83 -5.14 -4.05
C LYS A 380 17.15 -5.89 -3.79
N PRO A 381 18.29 -5.39 -4.25
CA PRO A 381 19.58 -5.99 -3.94
C PRO A 381 19.84 -5.97 -2.41
N MET A 382 20.59 -6.95 -1.92
CA MET A 382 20.94 -7.04 -0.50
C MET A 382 21.72 -5.83 -0.01
N PHE A 383 22.63 -5.34 -0.85
CA PHE A 383 23.44 -4.16 -0.57
C PHE A 383 23.00 -3.01 -1.49
N PRO A 384 22.97 -1.77 -0.97
CA PRO A 384 22.74 -0.60 -1.81
C PRO A 384 23.84 -0.45 -2.86
N ASP A 385 23.56 0.32 -3.90
CA ASP A 385 24.58 0.75 -4.85
C ASP A 385 25.58 1.74 -4.19
N LYS A 386 26.55 2.22 -4.98
CA LYS A 386 27.58 3.16 -4.47
C LYS A 386 27.03 4.47 -3.94
N ASN A 387 25.83 4.88 -4.37
CA ASN A 387 25.15 6.11 -3.94
C ASN A 387 24.16 5.86 -2.79
N GLY A 388 24.00 4.61 -2.36
CA GLY A 388 23.10 4.23 -1.28
C GLY A 388 21.70 3.84 -1.68
N SER A 389 21.34 3.97 -2.96
CA SER A 389 20.02 3.62 -3.49
C SER A 389 19.79 2.12 -3.56
N ARG A 390 18.54 1.70 -3.37
CA ARG A 390 18.11 0.31 -3.52
C ARG A 390 16.84 0.27 -4.36
N TYR A 391 17.01 0.03 -5.64
CA TYR A 391 15.91 -0.11 -6.58
C TYR A 391 15.52 -1.55 -6.78
N TYR A 392 14.26 -1.80 -7.12
CA TYR A 392 13.80 -3.12 -7.53
C TYR A 392 14.40 -3.49 -8.88
N ASP A 393 14.87 -4.72 -8.97
CA ASP A 393 15.44 -5.29 -10.18
C ASP A 393 14.84 -6.65 -10.48
N ILE A 394 14.90 -7.05 -11.75
CA ILE A 394 14.50 -8.37 -12.19
C ILE A 394 15.57 -9.38 -11.79
N TYR A 395 15.15 -10.43 -11.12
CA TYR A 395 15.93 -11.61 -10.78
C TYR A 395 15.37 -12.83 -11.47
N GLU A 396 16.26 -13.74 -11.84
CA GLU A 396 15.99 -15.07 -12.39
C GLU A 396 16.37 -16.12 -11.37
N TYR A 397 15.55 -17.12 -11.17
CA TYR A 397 15.89 -18.32 -10.42
C TYR A 397 15.81 -19.53 -11.32
N ASP A 398 16.96 -20.22 -11.55
CA ASP A 398 17.05 -21.49 -12.26
C ASP A 398 16.73 -22.63 -11.29
N LEU A 399 15.65 -23.37 -11.57
CA LEU A 399 15.17 -24.46 -10.72
C LEU A 399 16.09 -25.68 -10.74
N SER A 400 16.75 -25.94 -11.87
CA SER A 400 17.66 -27.08 -12.05
C SER A 400 18.99 -26.86 -11.32
N LEU A 401 19.58 -25.68 -11.51
CA LEU A 401 20.83 -25.30 -10.88
C LEU A 401 20.64 -24.78 -9.44
N LYS A 402 19.40 -24.46 -9.03
CA LYS A 402 19.04 -23.85 -7.74
C LYS A 402 19.84 -22.56 -7.49
N LYS A 403 19.97 -21.73 -8.53
CA LYS A 403 20.74 -20.49 -8.50
C LYS A 403 19.89 -19.28 -8.83
N GLU A 404 20.08 -18.23 -8.06
CA GLU A 404 19.53 -16.89 -8.30
C GLU A 404 20.53 -16.02 -9.05
N LYS A 405 20.05 -15.23 -10.00
CA LYS A 405 20.85 -14.27 -10.78
C LYS A 405 20.08 -12.97 -10.93
N ARG A 406 20.72 -11.84 -10.65
CA ARG A 406 20.20 -10.50 -10.95
C ARG A 406 20.38 -10.20 -12.44
N LEU A 407 19.30 -9.83 -13.12
CA LEU A 407 19.30 -9.56 -14.57
C LEU A 407 19.45 -8.08 -14.90
N THR A 408 18.87 -7.19 -14.09
CA THR A 408 18.91 -5.74 -14.29
C THR A 408 19.62 -5.04 -13.15
N ILE A 409 20.03 -3.78 -13.35
CA ILE A 409 20.64 -2.94 -12.32
C ILE A 409 19.99 -1.56 -12.37
N GLY A 410 19.26 -1.21 -11.29
CA GLY A 410 18.58 0.07 -11.15
C GLY A 410 17.38 0.23 -12.10
N ALA A 411 16.76 -0.87 -12.53
CA ALA A 411 15.63 -0.83 -13.46
C ALA A 411 14.31 -0.37 -12.83
N ARG A 412 14.23 -0.35 -11.51
CA ARG A 412 13.01 0.02 -10.75
C ARG A 412 11.81 -0.86 -11.11
N SER A 413 12.07 -2.13 -11.41
CA SER A 413 11.13 -3.07 -12.02
C SER A 413 10.21 -3.71 -11.00
N ILE A 414 8.90 -3.63 -11.25
CA ILE A 414 7.86 -4.37 -10.51
C ILE A 414 6.95 -5.12 -11.47
N SER A 415 6.24 -6.14 -10.97
CA SER A 415 5.28 -6.96 -11.74
C SER A 415 5.86 -7.50 -13.07
N PRO A 416 6.99 -8.24 -13.04
CA PRO A 416 7.56 -8.79 -14.26
C PRO A 416 6.64 -9.86 -14.86
N VAL A 417 6.53 -9.86 -16.19
CA VAL A 417 5.77 -10.85 -16.97
C VAL A 417 6.62 -11.36 -18.12
N PHE A 418 6.78 -12.68 -18.22
CA PHE A 418 7.51 -13.31 -19.32
C PHE A 418 6.67 -13.30 -20.60
N ILE A 419 7.27 -12.84 -21.70
CA ILE A 419 6.70 -12.80 -23.06
C ILE A 419 7.36 -13.91 -23.87
N GLU A 420 6.60 -14.97 -24.15
CA GLU A 420 7.11 -16.17 -24.82
C GLU A 420 7.56 -15.89 -26.26
N SER A 421 6.80 -15.08 -27.01
CA SER A 421 7.06 -14.79 -28.42
C SER A 421 8.43 -14.19 -28.67
N ASP A 422 8.93 -13.36 -27.74
CA ASP A 422 10.13 -12.55 -27.92
C ASP A 422 11.26 -12.91 -26.96
N SER A 423 11.08 -13.91 -26.10
CA SER A 423 12.01 -14.26 -25.01
C SER A 423 12.42 -13.00 -24.22
N SER A 424 11.44 -12.26 -23.78
CA SER A 424 11.62 -10.98 -23.07
C SER A 424 10.76 -10.91 -21.82
N ILE A 425 10.99 -9.90 -20.99
CA ILE A 425 10.24 -9.67 -19.75
C ILE A 425 9.66 -8.26 -19.78
N ALA A 426 8.33 -8.14 -19.78
CA ALA A 426 7.68 -6.86 -19.55
C ALA A 426 7.65 -6.56 -18.04
N PHE A 427 7.73 -5.29 -17.67
CA PHE A 427 7.67 -4.85 -16.28
C PHE A 427 7.19 -3.41 -16.18
N ILE A 428 6.74 -3.00 -14.99
CA ILE A 428 6.40 -1.62 -14.67
C ILE A 428 7.61 -0.97 -14.01
N ALA A 429 7.93 0.28 -14.39
CA ALA A 429 8.93 1.08 -13.70
C ALA A 429 8.43 2.49 -13.40
N SER A 430 8.89 3.04 -12.28
CA SER A 430 8.54 4.40 -11.83
C SER A 430 9.65 5.40 -12.17
N LYS A 431 9.26 6.60 -12.61
CA LYS A 431 10.16 7.71 -12.84
C LYS A 431 9.45 9.01 -12.51
N ASP A 432 10.02 9.83 -11.62
CA ASP A 432 9.44 11.10 -11.18
C ASP A 432 7.94 10.98 -10.84
N GLY A 433 7.56 9.94 -10.07
CA GLY A 433 6.18 9.69 -9.67
C GLY A 433 5.22 9.18 -10.75
N GLY A 434 5.64 9.11 -12.01
CA GLY A 434 4.92 8.43 -13.09
C GLY A 434 5.30 6.96 -13.20
N GLN A 435 4.43 6.15 -13.81
CA GLN A 435 4.68 4.74 -14.09
C GLN A 435 4.43 4.44 -15.56
N ASP A 436 5.35 3.65 -16.14
CA ASP A 436 5.27 3.18 -17.50
C ASP A 436 5.63 1.71 -17.61
N ILE A 437 5.31 1.11 -18.76
CA ILE A 437 5.60 -0.28 -19.08
C ILE A 437 6.88 -0.33 -19.93
N TYR A 438 7.78 -1.23 -19.55
CA TYR A 438 9.06 -1.48 -20.19
C TYR A 438 9.21 -2.94 -20.56
N ILE A 439 10.06 -3.24 -21.53
CA ILE A 439 10.45 -4.59 -21.92
C ILE A 439 11.97 -4.74 -21.74
N TYR A 440 12.38 -5.81 -21.07
CA TYR A 440 13.76 -6.26 -20.99
C TYR A 440 13.97 -7.45 -21.92
N ASP A 441 14.80 -7.27 -22.94
CA ASP A 441 15.22 -8.32 -23.86
C ASP A 441 16.29 -9.21 -23.20
N LEU A 442 15.99 -10.50 -23.04
CA LEU A 442 16.87 -11.46 -22.37
C LEU A 442 18.15 -11.75 -23.16
N LYS A 443 18.10 -11.66 -24.51
CA LYS A 443 19.22 -11.92 -25.39
C LYS A 443 20.15 -10.71 -25.48
N ASP A 444 19.59 -9.56 -25.83
CA ASP A 444 20.35 -8.33 -26.08
C ASP A 444 20.63 -7.55 -24.77
N LYS A 445 19.95 -7.91 -23.66
CA LYS A 445 20.04 -7.26 -22.33
C LYS A 445 19.76 -5.76 -22.38
N LYS A 446 18.79 -5.38 -23.20
CA LYS A 446 18.35 -4.00 -23.36
C LYS A 446 16.98 -3.79 -22.71
N ILE A 447 16.79 -2.61 -22.14
CA ILE A 447 15.49 -2.14 -21.64
C ILE A 447 14.94 -1.14 -22.64
N ILE A 448 13.67 -1.33 -23.04
CA ILE A 448 12.94 -0.49 -23.98
C ILE A 448 11.64 -0.04 -23.30
N GLN A 449 11.40 1.26 -23.27
CA GLN A 449 10.11 1.82 -22.83
C GLN A 449 9.08 1.65 -23.94
N ILE A 450 7.90 1.14 -23.60
CA ILE A 450 6.81 0.89 -24.58
C ILE A 450 5.58 1.76 -24.36
N THR A 451 5.45 2.41 -23.20
CA THR A 451 4.43 3.43 -22.93
C THR A 451 5.06 4.73 -22.46
N ASP A 452 4.34 5.83 -22.66
CA ASP A 452 4.69 7.17 -22.13
C ASP A 452 3.38 7.88 -21.75
N PHE A 453 2.94 7.60 -20.51
CA PHE A 453 1.66 8.11 -20.02
C PHE A 453 1.77 9.54 -19.47
N ASN A 454 1.30 10.50 -20.23
CA ASN A 454 1.34 11.92 -19.85
C ASN A 454 0.51 12.26 -18.60
N ASN A 455 -0.55 11.49 -18.32
CA ASN A 455 -1.44 11.68 -17.17
C ASN A 455 -0.97 10.99 -15.88
N ARG A 456 0.20 10.33 -15.92
CA ARG A 456 0.87 9.70 -14.77
C ARG A 456 -0.06 8.75 -13.98
N PRO A 457 -0.64 7.74 -14.62
CA PRO A 457 -1.49 6.78 -13.95
C PRO A 457 -0.68 5.91 -12.99
N ILE A 458 -1.36 5.26 -12.06
CA ILE A 458 -0.80 4.16 -11.30
C ILE A 458 -1.07 2.87 -12.06
N ILE A 459 -0.02 2.13 -12.38
CA ILE A 459 -0.08 0.81 -13.01
C ILE A 459 0.35 -0.23 -11.98
N SER A 460 -0.46 -1.26 -11.71
CA SER A 460 -0.19 -2.12 -10.56
C SER A 460 0.05 -3.59 -10.87
N SER A 461 -0.46 -4.12 -11.95
CA SER A 461 -0.23 -5.50 -12.36
C SER A 461 -0.05 -5.59 -13.87
N LEU A 462 0.68 -6.60 -14.31
CA LEU A 462 0.79 -6.97 -15.72
C LEU A 462 0.39 -8.43 -15.90
N ASN A 463 -0.22 -8.74 -17.04
CA ASN A 463 -0.45 -10.11 -17.48
C ASN A 463 -0.28 -10.19 -19.02
N PHE A 464 0.32 -11.25 -19.51
CA PHE A 464 0.52 -11.47 -20.93
C PHE A 464 -0.50 -12.46 -21.48
N ASN A 465 -1.22 -12.06 -22.51
CA ASN A 465 -2.11 -12.94 -23.25
C ASN A 465 -1.44 -13.36 -24.57
N LYS A 466 -1.05 -14.63 -24.65
CA LYS A 466 -0.38 -15.20 -25.82
C LYS A 466 -1.28 -15.30 -27.05
N TYR A 467 -2.61 -15.33 -26.88
CA TYR A 467 -3.56 -15.51 -27.99
C TYR A 467 -3.70 -14.28 -28.88
N ASP A 468 -3.55 -13.09 -28.29
CA ASP A 468 -3.63 -11.83 -29.01
C ASP A 468 -2.33 -11.00 -28.95
N ASN A 469 -1.26 -11.59 -28.43
CA ASN A 469 0.07 -10.99 -28.28
C ASN A 469 0.02 -9.61 -27.59
N SER A 470 -0.65 -9.54 -26.46
CA SER A 470 -0.88 -8.28 -25.76
C SER A 470 -0.58 -8.38 -24.27
N LEU A 471 -0.15 -7.26 -23.70
CA LEU A 471 -0.08 -7.08 -22.24
C LEU A 471 -1.38 -6.44 -21.76
N TYR A 472 -1.91 -6.98 -20.68
CA TYR A 472 -3.03 -6.42 -19.95
C TYR A 472 -2.53 -5.91 -18.59
N PHE A 473 -3.08 -4.82 -18.11
CA PHE A 473 -2.60 -4.18 -16.89
C PHE A 473 -3.73 -3.46 -16.16
N ASP A 474 -3.62 -3.42 -14.83
CA ASP A 474 -4.46 -2.57 -14.01
C ASP A 474 -3.95 -1.13 -14.11
N ILE A 475 -4.85 -0.18 -14.34
CA ILE A 475 -4.53 1.24 -14.46
C ILE A 475 -5.51 2.07 -13.64
N SER A 476 -5.00 3.07 -12.91
CA SER A 476 -5.82 4.01 -12.16
C SER A 476 -5.34 5.43 -12.38
N THR A 477 -6.28 6.31 -12.71
CA THR A 477 -6.02 7.76 -12.79
C THR A 477 -6.59 8.53 -11.60
N HIS A 478 -7.54 7.93 -10.88
CA HIS A 478 -8.26 8.52 -9.74
C HIS A 478 -8.41 7.51 -8.59
N HIS A 479 -9.64 7.07 -8.29
CA HIS A 479 -9.95 6.21 -7.15
C HIS A 479 -10.21 4.76 -7.51
N TYR A 480 -10.54 4.48 -8.77
CA TYR A 480 -10.84 3.13 -9.24
C TYR A 480 -9.76 2.62 -10.17
N ARG A 481 -9.64 1.32 -10.24
CA ARG A 481 -8.80 0.65 -11.23
C ARG A 481 -9.65 0.15 -12.37
N ASP A 482 -9.12 0.37 -13.54
CA ASP A 482 -9.61 -0.16 -14.79
C ASP A 482 -8.61 -1.16 -15.37
N ILE A 483 -9.00 -1.89 -16.41
CA ILE A 483 -8.11 -2.80 -17.13
C ILE A 483 -7.79 -2.22 -18.50
N GLY A 484 -6.51 -1.91 -18.69
CA GLY A 484 -5.93 -1.51 -19.96
C GLY A 484 -5.26 -2.69 -20.68
N LYS A 485 -5.06 -2.52 -21.99
CA LYS A 485 -4.39 -3.45 -22.88
C LYS A 485 -3.44 -2.71 -23.79
N ILE A 486 -2.24 -3.25 -24.02
CA ILE A 486 -1.32 -2.81 -25.05
C ILE A 486 -0.98 -3.97 -25.97
N SER A 487 -1.18 -3.78 -27.27
CA SER A 487 -0.76 -4.73 -28.29
C SER A 487 0.76 -4.61 -28.50
N LEU A 488 1.46 -5.74 -28.47
CA LEU A 488 2.91 -5.76 -28.75
C LEU A 488 3.24 -5.64 -30.22
N ASN A 489 2.24 -5.70 -31.12
CA ASN A 489 2.44 -5.59 -32.55
C ASN A 489 2.57 -4.13 -33.03
N ASP A 490 1.85 -3.21 -32.38
CA ASP A 490 1.76 -1.79 -32.79
C ASP A 490 1.82 -0.81 -31.60
N THR A 491 2.00 -1.31 -30.37
CA THR A 491 2.04 -0.55 -29.12
C THR A 491 0.80 0.33 -28.85
N THR A 492 -0.36 -0.02 -29.44
CA THR A 492 -1.61 0.71 -29.23
C THR A 492 -2.18 0.36 -27.86
N VAL A 493 -2.46 1.38 -27.06
CA VAL A 493 -3.12 1.25 -25.74
C VAL A 493 -4.63 1.42 -25.90
N ASN A 494 -5.39 0.48 -25.36
CA ASN A 494 -6.84 0.51 -25.31
C ASN A 494 -7.36 0.13 -23.92
N MET A 495 -8.50 0.68 -23.52
CA MET A 495 -9.21 0.22 -22.31
C MET A 495 -10.07 -0.99 -22.67
N VAL A 496 -10.01 -2.03 -21.83
CA VAL A 496 -10.78 -3.28 -21.98
C VAL A 496 -11.99 -3.26 -21.07
N LEU A 497 -11.79 -2.92 -19.82
CA LEU A 497 -12.81 -2.69 -18.82
C LEU A 497 -12.54 -1.31 -18.23
N SER A 498 -13.58 -0.48 -18.14
CA SER A 498 -13.45 0.86 -17.57
C SER A 498 -14.81 1.39 -17.11
N ASN A 499 -14.82 1.87 -15.87
CA ASN A 499 -15.97 2.56 -15.31
C ASN A 499 -15.53 3.51 -14.16
N ASP A 500 -16.43 4.38 -13.72
CA ASP A 500 -16.16 5.35 -12.65
C ASP A 500 -16.84 4.99 -11.32
N LEU A 501 -17.26 3.74 -11.12
CA LEU A 501 -18.09 3.35 -9.98
C LEU A 501 -17.49 2.25 -9.09
N TRP A 502 -16.66 1.38 -9.64
CA TRP A 502 -16.03 0.26 -8.93
C TRP A 502 -14.67 -0.11 -9.53
N ASP A 503 -13.89 -0.86 -8.77
CA ASP A 503 -12.60 -1.39 -9.20
C ASP A 503 -12.74 -2.64 -10.07
N GLU A 504 -11.92 -2.72 -11.13
CA GLU A 504 -11.68 -3.91 -11.95
C GLU A 504 -10.18 -4.17 -11.97
N ARG A 505 -9.74 -5.34 -11.50
CA ARG A 505 -8.31 -5.60 -11.30
C ARG A 505 -7.90 -7.05 -11.45
N ASN A 506 -6.59 -7.26 -11.58
CA ASN A 506 -5.95 -8.58 -11.55
C ASN A 506 -6.50 -9.53 -12.62
N ILE A 507 -6.53 -9.10 -13.86
CA ILE A 507 -7.03 -9.91 -14.97
C ILE A 507 -6.19 -11.18 -15.18
N THR A 508 -6.84 -12.30 -15.49
CA THR A 508 -6.22 -13.53 -15.99
C THR A 508 -7.07 -14.14 -17.10
N PHE A 509 -6.52 -15.13 -17.80
CA PHE A 509 -7.16 -15.75 -18.95
C PHE A 509 -7.28 -17.26 -18.75
N SER A 510 -8.42 -17.81 -19.17
CA SER A 510 -8.60 -19.23 -19.30
C SER A 510 -8.09 -19.73 -20.67
N ASN A 511 -7.95 -21.05 -20.81
CA ASN A 511 -7.50 -21.65 -22.08
C ASN A 511 -8.46 -21.46 -23.25
N ASN A 512 -9.74 -21.22 -22.99
CA ASN A 512 -10.74 -20.94 -24.01
C ASN A 512 -10.86 -19.45 -24.36
N GLY A 513 -10.05 -18.59 -23.74
CA GLY A 513 -10.03 -17.16 -23.95
C GLY A 513 -10.98 -16.37 -23.05
N SER A 514 -11.64 -17.00 -22.07
CA SER A 514 -12.45 -16.28 -21.09
C SER A 514 -11.58 -15.39 -20.22
N ILE A 515 -12.10 -14.23 -19.86
CA ILE A 515 -11.45 -13.26 -18.99
C ILE A 515 -11.95 -13.48 -17.56
N ILE A 516 -11.03 -13.53 -16.59
CA ILE A 516 -11.35 -13.59 -15.17
C ILE A 516 -10.63 -12.45 -14.46
N TYR A 517 -11.34 -11.70 -13.63
CA TYR A 517 -10.79 -10.57 -12.89
C TYR A 517 -11.49 -10.41 -11.54
N ALA A 518 -10.95 -9.58 -10.68
CA ALA A 518 -11.61 -9.19 -9.43
C ALA A 518 -12.33 -7.86 -9.61
N ASP A 519 -13.56 -7.75 -9.11
CA ASP A 519 -14.29 -6.50 -9.01
C ASP A 519 -14.97 -6.34 -7.64
N ASP A 520 -15.33 -5.11 -7.30
CA ASP A 520 -16.06 -4.77 -6.09
C ASP A 520 -17.45 -4.16 -6.35
N LYS A 521 -18.03 -4.41 -7.51
CA LYS A 521 -19.36 -3.94 -7.92
C LYS A 521 -20.43 -4.22 -6.86
N SER A 522 -20.35 -5.35 -6.19
CA SER A 522 -21.25 -5.74 -5.09
C SER A 522 -20.93 -5.06 -3.74
N GLY A 523 -19.88 -4.23 -3.65
CA GLY A 523 -19.31 -3.69 -2.40
C GLY A 523 -18.34 -4.65 -1.71
N ILE A 524 -18.06 -5.82 -2.31
CA ILE A 524 -17.08 -6.80 -1.83
C ILE A 524 -16.35 -7.38 -3.03
N PHE A 525 -15.01 -7.36 -2.98
CA PHE A 525 -14.23 -7.96 -4.04
C PHE A 525 -14.52 -9.44 -4.22
N ASN A 526 -14.95 -9.80 -5.40
CA ASN A 526 -15.17 -11.17 -5.83
C ASN A 526 -14.61 -11.37 -7.25
N LEU A 527 -14.36 -12.64 -7.63
CA LEU A 527 -13.88 -12.98 -8.96
C LEU A 527 -15.05 -13.08 -9.92
N TYR A 528 -14.96 -12.37 -11.02
CA TYR A 528 -15.94 -12.34 -12.10
C TYR A 528 -15.36 -12.94 -13.37
N ILE A 529 -16.15 -13.69 -14.14
CA ILE A 529 -15.77 -14.28 -15.41
C ILE A 529 -16.62 -13.73 -16.55
N ILE A 530 -15.97 -13.46 -17.68
CA ILE A 530 -16.63 -13.20 -18.97
C ILE A 530 -16.20 -14.28 -19.95
N ASP A 531 -17.12 -15.15 -20.33
CA ASP A 531 -16.94 -16.20 -21.33
C ASP A 531 -17.73 -15.83 -22.60
N GLU A 532 -17.09 -15.07 -23.47
CA GLU A 532 -17.71 -14.60 -24.72
C GLU A 532 -18.11 -15.74 -25.65
N LYS A 533 -17.32 -16.84 -25.67
CA LYS A 533 -17.57 -17.99 -26.53
C LYS A 533 -18.87 -18.70 -26.18
N ASN A 534 -19.14 -18.87 -24.89
CA ASN A 534 -20.34 -19.53 -24.39
C ASN A 534 -21.46 -18.51 -24.03
N LYS A 535 -21.22 -17.21 -24.20
CA LYS A 535 -22.11 -16.12 -23.83
C LYS A 535 -22.58 -16.22 -22.38
N LYS A 536 -21.65 -16.53 -21.47
CA LYS A 536 -21.88 -16.61 -20.04
C LYS A 536 -20.99 -15.62 -19.30
N GLN A 537 -21.56 -15.00 -18.27
CA GLN A 537 -20.80 -14.15 -17.36
C GLN A 537 -21.41 -14.23 -15.97
N GLY A 538 -20.62 -13.94 -14.96
CA GLY A 538 -21.05 -13.93 -13.56
C GLY A 538 -19.89 -14.12 -12.59
N TYR A 539 -20.23 -14.14 -11.32
CA TYR A 539 -19.24 -14.40 -10.26
C TYR A 539 -18.86 -15.88 -10.18
N VAL A 540 -17.59 -16.15 -9.89
CA VAL A 540 -17.08 -17.50 -9.59
C VAL A 540 -16.71 -17.64 -8.12
N THR A 541 -16.77 -16.55 -7.37
CA THR A 541 -16.69 -16.52 -5.90
C THR A 541 -17.81 -15.66 -5.34
N ASN A 542 -18.25 -16.00 -4.12
CA ASN A 542 -19.13 -15.17 -3.31
C ASN A 542 -18.68 -15.27 -1.85
N VAL A 543 -17.73 -14.42 -1.47
CA VAL A 543 -17.05 -14.46 -0.16
C VAL A 543 -17.30 -13.19 0.63
N LEU A 544 -17.18 -13.24 1.95
CA LEU A 544 -17.38 -12.08 2.84
C LEU A 544 -16.13 -11.20 2.99
N GLY A 545 -14.95 -11.79 2.85
CA GLY A 545 -13.70 -11.04 2.92
C GLY A 545 -13.42 -10.30 1.61
N GLY A 546 -12.74 -10.98 0.70
CA GLY A 546 -12.43 -10.50 -0.64
C GLY A 546 -11.62 -11.53 -1.42
N ALA A 547 -11.82 -11.62 -2.73
CA ALA A 547 -11.10 -12.52 -3.63
C ALA A 547 -10.33 -11.71 -4.68
N PHE A 548 -9.05 -12.01 -4.87
CA PHE A 548 -8.11 -11.20 -5.67
C PHE A 548 -7.10 -12.09 -6.40
N MET A 549 -6.42 -11.51 -7.40
CA MET A 549 -5.22 -12.10 -8.01
C MET A 549 -5.48 -13.53 -8.54
N PRO A 550 -6.52 -13.74 -9.35
CA PRO A 550 -6.81 -15.06 -9.90
C PRO A 550 -5.71 -15.50 -10.87
N ASN A 551 -5.42 -16.80 -10.90
CA ASN A 551 -4.59 -17.39 -11.93
C ASN A 551 -5.10 -18.80 -12.28
N MET A 552 -5.33 -19.07 -13.55
CA MET A 552 -5.90 -20.32 -14.03
C MET A 552 -4.85 -21.16 -14.74
N ASN A 553 -4.83 -22.47 -14.45
CA ASN A 553 -3.99 -23.40 -15.18
C ASN A 553 -4.69 -23.99 -16.42
N GLN A 554 -3.95 -24.76 -17.21
CA GLN A 554 -4.46 -25.40 -18.43
C GLN A 554 -5.57 -26.44 -18.18
N ASN A 555 -5.65 -26.99 -16.96
CA ASN A 555 -6.68 -27.95 -16.56
C ASN A 555 -7.96 -27.28 -16.05
N GLY A 556 -8.05 -25.95 -16.08
CA GLY A 556 -9.21 -25.18 -15.62
C GLY A 556 -9.28 -24.99 -14.10
N LYS A 557 -8.21 -25.32 -13.35
CA LYS A 557 -8.13 -25.03 -11.93
C LYS A 557 -7.74 -23.58 -11.71
N LEU A 558 -8.48 -22.90 -10.85
CA LEU A 558 -8.27 -21.49 -10.50
C LEU A 558 -7.70 -21.38 -9.08
N ILE A 559 -6.54 -20.75 -8.94
CA ILE A 559 -6.01 -20.31 -7.64
C ILE A 559 -6.14 -18.80 -7.52
N TYR A 560 -6.32 -18.33 -6.29
CA TYR A 560 -6.50 -16.90 -6.02
C TYR A 560 -6.10 -16.54 -4.60
N SER A 561 -5.91 -15.26 -4.35
CA SER A 561 -5.68 -14.71 -3.01
C SER A 561 -7.00 -14.34 -2.37
N LEU A 562 -7.32 -14.98 -1.24
CA LEU A 562 -8.52 -14.77 -0.44
C LEU A 562 -8.18 -13.96 0.80
N TYR A 563 -8.82 -12.82 1.03
CA TYR A 563 -8.76 -12.14 2.33
C TYR A 563 -9.79 -12.76 3.27
N HIS A 564 -9.32 -13.36 4.35
CA HIS A 564 -10.16 -14.07 5.32
C HIS A 564 -9.46 -14.14 6.67
N ASP A 565 -10.21 -13.82 7.73
CA ASP A 565 -9.71 -13.86 9.11
C ASP A 565 -8.44 -13.04 9.33
N GLY A 566 -8.45 -11.80 8.84
CA GLY A 566 -7.37 -10.82 8.99
C GLY A 566 -6.12 -11.08 8.15
N ALA A 567 -6.17 -11.98 7.18
CA ALA A 567 -5.02 -12.40 6.39
C ALA A 567 -5.39 -12.72 4.94
N TYR A 568 -4.45 -12.50 4.02
CA TYR A 568 -4.50 -13.09 2.68
C TYR A 568 -4.07 -14.55 2.73
N LYS A 569 -4.82 -15.42 2.07
CA LYS A 569 -4.61 -16.88 1.97
C LYS A 569 -4.71 -17.32 0.53
N ILE A 570 -4.02 -18.38 0.14
CA ILE A 570 -4.22 -18.97 -1.19
C ILE A 570 -5.35 -19.97 -1.14
N ALA A 571 -6.34 -19.78 -2.00
CA ALA A 571 -7.47 -20.66 -2.16
C ALA A 571 -7.52 -21.24 -3.58
N LEU A 572 -8.15 -22.41 -3.72
CA LEU A 572 -8.27 -23.19 -4.95
C LEU A 572 -9.74 -23.43 -5.29
N ILE A 573 -10.07 -23.28 -6.56
CA ILE A 573 -11.31 -23.75 -7.18
C ILE A 573 -10.92 -24.82 -8.22
N ASP A 574 -11.33 -26.06 -7.99
CA ASP A 574 -11.06 -27.17 -8.90
C ASP A 574 -11.96 -27.14 -10.15
N THR A 575 -13.21 -26.72 -10.00
CA THR A 575 -14.20 -26.62 -11.07
C THR A 575 -14.94 -25.29 -10.94
N LEU A 576 -14.94 -24.49 -11.98
CA LEU A 576 -15.66 -23.22 -12.01
C LEU A 576 -17.18 -23.44 -12.09
N GLU A 577 -17.88 -22.84 -11.15
CA GLU A 577 -19.33 -22.68 -11.19
C GLU A 577 -19.64 -21.18 -11.29
N ILE A 578 -20.43 -20.81 -12.29
CA ILE A 578 -20.81 -19.39 -12.49
C ILE A 578 -22.09 -19.13 -11.71
N ILE A 579 -22.01 -18.19 -10.79
CA ILE A 579 -23.16 -17.63 -10.10
C ILE A 579 -23.68 -16.51 -11.02
N GLU A 580 -24.87 -16.69 -11.57
CA GLU A 580 -25.46 -15.70 -12.45
C GLU A 580 -25.63 -14.35 -11.74
N ASP A 581 -25.25 -13.30 -12.44
CA ASP A 581 -25.32 -11.91 -11.93
C ASP A 581 -26.70 -11.35 -12.24
N ASP A 582 -27.59 -11.38 -11.27
CA ASP A 582 -28.92 -10.74 -11.34
C ASP A 582 -28.85 -9.23 -11.00
N LEU A 583 -27.64 -8.67 -10.84
CA LEU A 583 -27.42 -7.27 -10.46
C LEU A 583 -27.46 -6.32 -11.67
#